data_e46f6809d893561c224557c681c2d6e0
#
_entry.id   e46f6809d893561c224557c681c2d6e0
#
_cell.length_a   1.000
_cell.length_b   1.000
_cell.length_c   1.000
_cell.angle_alpha   90.00
_cell.angle_beta   90.00
_cell.angle_gamma   90.00
#
_symmetry.space_group_name_H-M   'P 1'
#
loop_
_entity.id
_entity.type
_entity.pdbx_description
1 polymer ?
#
loop_
_entity_poly.entity_id
_entity_poly.type
_entity_poly.pdbx_seq_one_letter_code
_entity_poly.pdbx_strand_id
1 'polypeptide(L)'
;QLAVNVDKTAEPEGKVVLNLEGLTLSNDSVAPIYVEAIGDEVQISAKNGTTNTISDGTSHTDTYVDSDGNTNPVNGAIFSRDDLKLKGKGTLIVNGNTEDGIVCKNDLKIWNGSITVNAADDGIRGNDSVRIGDPDATDYSTLSVTVNTNNGSTGGDGIKSNSTETDKGYITING
;
A
#
# COMPACT_ATOMS: atom_id res chain seq x y z
N GLN A 1 1.87 -14.81 4.71
CA GLN A 1 1.15 -13.85 3.85
C GLN A 1 -0.29 -13.68 4.33
N LEU A 2 -0.77 -12.45 4.37
CA LEU A 2 -2.19 -12.12 4.40
C LEU A 2 -2.62 -11.86 2.95
N ALA A 3 -3.56 -12.65 2.44
CA ALA A 3 -4.06 -12.49 1.07
C ALA A 3 -5.56 -12.17 1.08
N VAL A 4 -5.97 -11.21 0.24
CA VAL A 4 -7.36 -10.87 -0.01
C VAL A 4 -7.68 -11.20 -1.47
N ASN A 5 -8.67 -12.04 -1.69
CA ASN A 5 -9.16 -12.39 -3.02
C ASN A 5 -10.68 -12.57 -2.94
N VAL A 6 -11.42 -11.58 -3.38
CA VAL A 6 -12.88 -11.54 -3.35
C VAL A 6 -13.40 -11.50 -4.79
N ASP A 7 -14.40 -12.31 -5.08
CA ASP A 7 -15.06 -12.29 -6.40
C ASP A 7 -15.79 -10.96 -6.61
N LYS A 8 -15.21 -10.11 -7.45
CA LYS A 8 -15.73 -8.78 -7.79
C LYS A 8 -17.10 -8.83 -8.48
N THR A 9 -17.43 -9.94 -9.13
CA THR A 9 -18.72 -10.11 -9.80
C THR A 9 -19.81 -10.40 -8.77
N ALA A 10 -19.50 -11.21 -7.77
CA ALA A 10 -20.42 -11.54 -6.69
C ALA A 10 -20.55 -10.40 -5.67
N GLU A 11 -19.45 -9.69 -5.40
CA GLU A 11 -19.36 -8.62 -4.39
C GLU A 11 -18.76 -7.35 -4.98
N PRO A 12 -19.45 -6.63 -5.91
CA PRO A 12 -18.90 -5.47 -6.60
C PRO A 12 -18.61 -4.28 -5.69
N GLU A 13 -19.32 -4.16 -4.55
CA GLU A 13 -19.12 -3.14 -3.52
C GLU A 13 -18.40 -3.71 -2.28
N GLY A 14 -17.77 -4.88 -2.45
CA GLY A 14 -17.12 -5.61 -1.37
C GLY A 14 -15.96 -4.82 -0.76
N LYS A 15 -15.93 -4.74 0.57
CA LYS A 15 -14.85 -4.12 1.36
C LYS A 15 -14.28 -5.11 2.35
N VAL A 16 -12.96 -5.11 2.48
CA VAL A 16 -12.26 -5.86 3.51
C VAL A 16 -11.51 -4.90 4.42
N VAL A 17 -11.66 -5.07 5.73
CA VAL A 17 -10.91 -4.29 6.72
C VAL A 17 -9.96 -5.22 7.47
N LEU A 18 -8.66 -4.99 7.32
CA LEU A 18 -7.61 -5.62 8.11
C LEU A 18 -7.34 -4.75 9.32
N ASN A 19 -7.86 -5.13 10.49
CA ASN A 19 -7.58 -4.44 11.75
C ASN A 19 -6.28 -4.97 12.35
N LEU A 20 -5.27 -4.11 12.42
CA LEU A 20 -3.96 -4.44 12.97
C LEU A 20 -3.85 -3.98 14.42
N GLU A 21 -3.60 -4.93 15.32
CA GLU A 21 -3.56 -4.72 16.78
C GLU A 21 -2.23 -5.17 17.38
N GLY A 22 -1.12 -4.58 16.92
CA GLY A 22 0.23 -4.94 17.37
C GLY A 22 0.82 -6.09 16.56
N LEU A 23 0.51 -6.14 15.26
CA LEU A 23 0.98 -7.18 14.34
C LEU A 23 2.43 -6.97 13.96
N THR A 24 3.23 -8.03 14.03
CA THR A 24 4.51 -8.15 13.31
C THR A 24 4.36 -9.26 12.28
N LEU A 25 4.43 -8.91 11.02
CA LEU A 25 4.30 -9.85 9.91
C LEU A 25 5.51 -9.73 9.00
N SER A 26 6.23 -10.82 8.81
CA SER A 26 7.32 -10.91 7.83
C SER A 26 7.13 -12.08 6.89
N ASN A 27 7.63 -11.95 5.67
CA ASN A 27 7.70 -13.04 4.71
C ASN A 27 8.90 -12.81 3.77
N ASP A 28 9.80 -13.77 3.72
CA ASP A 28 11.05 -13.64 2.94
C ASP A 28 10.89 -14.03 1.46
N SER A 29 9.76 -14.60 1.08
CA SER A 29 9.57 -15.20 -0.25
C SER A 29 8.48 -14.54 -1.10
N VAL A 30 7.52 -13.87 -0.46
CA VAL A 30 6.38 -13.23 -1.14
C VAL A 30 5.95 -11.98 -0.38
N ALA A 31 5.17 -11.11 -1.01
CA ALA A 31 4.59 -9.94 -0.35
C ALA A 31 3.86 -10.34 0.94
N PRO A 32 4.19 -9.78 2.10
CA PRO A 32 3.49 -10.08 3.35
C PRO A 32 1.99 -9.79 3.31
N ILE A 33 1.58 -8.71 2.67
CA ILE A 33 0.16 -8.39 2.41
C ILE A 33 -0.05 -8.30 0.90
N TYR A 34 -0.96 -9.11 0.38
CA TYR A 34 -1.28 -9.18 -1.04
C TYR A 34 -2.80 -9.10 -1.26
N VAL A 35 -3.23 -8.14 -2.05
CA VAL A 35 -4.62 -8.01 -2.51
C VAL A 35 -4.68 -8.41 -3.97
N GLU A 36 -5.24 -9.58 -4.25
CA GLU A 36 -5.45 -10.08 -5.62
C GLU A 36 -6.67 -9.43 -6.24
N ALA A 37 -7.79 -9.40 -5.50
CA ALA A 37 -9.04 -8.84 -6.00
C ALA A 37 -9.95 -8.39 -4.85
N ILE A 38 -10.63 -7.28 -5.05
CA ILE A 38 -11.72 -6.76 -4.20
C ILE A 38 -12.67 -5.90 -5.06
N GLY A 39 -13.96 -5.89 -4.75
CA GLY A 39 -14.95 -5.12 -5.52
C GLY A 39 -14.78 -3.62 -5.35
N ASP A 40 -14.66 -3.12 -4.13
CA ASP A 40 -14.43 -1.71 -3.83
C ASP A 40 -12.99 -1.50 -3.28
N GLU A 41 -12.77 -1.65 -1.98
CA GLU A 41 -11.44 -1.32 -1.43
C GLU A 41 -11.03 -2.25 -0.26
N VAL A 42 -9.73 -2.49 -0.11
CA VAL A 42 -9.16 -3.01 1.13
C VAL A 42 -8.71 -1.86 2.02
N GLN A 43 -9.07 -1.94 3.30
CA GLN A 43 -8.66 -0.98 4.30
C GLN A 43 -7.71 -1.64 5.30
N ILE A 44 -6.54 -1.09 5.51
CA ILE A 44 -5.61 -1.47 6.57
C ILE A 44 -5.74 -0.43 7.68
N SER A 45 -6.22 -0.87 8.84
CA SER A 45 -6.51 -0.01 9.99
C SER A 45 -5.58 -0.33 11.15
N ALA A 46 -4.63 0.57 11.46
CA ALA A 46 -3.76 0.46 12.63
C ALA A 46 -4.48 0.95 13.89
N LYS A 47 -4.69 0.06 14.85
CA LYS A 47 -5.39 0.39 16.10
C LYS A 47 -4.60 1.42 16.92
N ASN A 48 -5.32 2.37 17.49
CA ASN A 48 -4.71 3.39 18.37
C ASN A 48 -3.89 2.76 19.51
N GLY A 49 -2.71 3.31 19.74
CA GLY A 49 -1.79 2.84 20.78
C GLY A 49 -1.01 1.56 20.44
N THR A 50 -1.13 1.06 19.21
CA THR A 50 -0.36 -0.10 18.74
C THR A 50 0.67 0.27 17.68
N THR A 51 1.73 -0.51 17.63
CA THR A 51 2.74 -0.48 16.55
C THR A 51 2.63 -1.77 15.76
N ASN A 52 2.49 -1.65 14.45
CA ASN A 52 2.39 -2.76 13.52
C ASN A 52 3.55 -2.70 12.55
N THR A 53 4.19 -3.83 12.28
CA THR A 53 5.34 -3.91 11.37
C THR A 53 5.09 -4.97 10.31
N ILE A 54 5.23 -4.56 9.05
CA ILE A 54 5.13 -5.42 7.87
C ILE A 54 6.47 -5.38 7.16
N SER A 55 7.09 -6.53 6.92
CA SER A 55 8.41 -6.59 6.29
C SER A 55 8.46 -7.73 5.27
N ASP A 56 8.90 -7.45 4.07
CA ASP A 56 9.30 -8.49 3.13
C ASP A 56 10.77 -8.89 3.32
N GLY A 57 11.20 -9.90 2.58
CA GLY A 57 12.60 -10.30 2.48
C GLY A 57 13.37 -9.47 1.47
N THR A 58 14.61 -9.85 1.22
CA THR A 58 15.48 -9.20 0.22
C THR A 58 15.30 -9.75 -1.20
N SER A 59 14.41 -10.71 -1.37
CA SER A 59 14.13 -11.34 -2.68
C SER A 59 12.82 -12.12 -2.60
N HIS A 60 11.74 -11.59 -3.13
CA HIS A 60 10.55 -12.38 -3.39
C HIS A 60 10.28 -12.55 -4.88
N THR A 61 9.58 -13.63 -5.22
CA THR A 61 9.44 -14.11 -6.60
C THR A 61 7.97 -14.28 -7.00
N ASP A 62 7.05 -13.79 -6.18
CA ASP A 62 5.64 -13.83 -6.50
C ASP A 62 5.30 -12.93 -7.69
N THR A 63 4.33 -13.37 -8.46
CA THR A 63 3.88 -12.70 -9.66
C THR A 63 2.35 -12.63 -9.70
N TYR A 64 1.83 -11.71 -10.48
CA TYR A 64 0.41 -11.66 -10.83
C TYR A 64 0.25 -11.58 -12.35
N VAL A 65 -0.94 -11.96 -12.84
CA VAL A 65 -1.30 -11.80 -14.26
C VAL A 65 -2.22 -10.59 -14.38
N ASP A 66 -1.86 -9.64 -15.25
CA ASP A 66 -2.69 -8.46 -15.53
C ASP A 66 -3.87 -8.76 -16.46
N SER A 67 -4.69 -7.75 -16.78
CA SER A 67 -5.85 -7.89 -17.65
C SER A 67 -5.50 -8.26 -19.10
N ASP A 68 -4.28 -7.98 -19.51
CA ASP A 68 -3.78 -8.26 -20.86
C ASP A 68 -3.13 -9.66 -20.96
N GLY A 69 -3.08 -10.39 -19.82
CA GLY A 69 -2.48 -11.71 -19.73
C GLY A 69 -0.97 -11.72 -19.53
N ASN A 70 -0.36 -10.58 -19.24
CA ASN A 70 1.07 -10.51 -18.96
C ASN A 70 1.36 -10.89 -17.51
N THR A 71 2.45 -11.64 -17.31
CA THR A 71 2.94 -11.94 -15.97
C THR A 71 3.86 -10.82 -15.50
N ASN A 72 3.51 -10.22 -14.37
CA ASN A 72 4.22 -9.10 -13.76
C ASN A 72 4.70 -9.47 -12.35
N PRO A 73 5.83 -8.92 -11.87
CA PRO A 73 6.28 -9.13 -10.51
C PRO A 73 5.38 -8.43 -9.50
N VAL A 74 5.22 -9.04 -8.34
CA VAL A 74 4.72 -8.37 -7.13
C VAL A 74 5.94 -7.73 -6.45
N ASN A 75 6.00 -6.41 -6.46
CA ASN A 75 7.22 -5.68 -6.09
C ASN A 75 7.03 -4.75 -4.87
N GLY A 76 6.16 -5.09 -3.95
CA GLY A 76 5.94 -4.32 -2.72
C GLY A 76 5.69 -5.18 -1.50
N ALA A 77 6.13 -4.74 -0.33
CA ALA A 77 5.84 -5.43 0.93
C ALA A 77 4.33 -5.43 1.23
N ILE A 78 3.63 -4.37 0.88
CA ILE A 78 2.17 -4.33 0.76
C ILE A 78 1.86 -4.10 -0.72
N PHE A 79 1.17 -5.05 -1.33
CA PHE A 79 0.81 -4.97 -2.75
C PHE A 79 -0.68 -5.16 -2.95
N SER A 80 -1.31 -4.21 -3.61
CA SER A 80 -2.74 -4.29 -3.98
C SER A 80 -2.93 -4.09 -5.47
N ARG A 81 -3.75 -4.96 -6.07
CA ARG A 81 -4.20 -4.80 -7.46
C ARG A 81 -5.41 -3.87 -7.57
N ASP A 82 -6.13 -3.66 -6.48
CA ASP A 82 -7.30 -2.80 -6.38
C ASP A 82 -7.10 -1.72 -5.32
N ASP A 83 -8.10 -0.88 -5.12
CA ASP A 83 -8.06 0.25 -4.20
C ASP A 83 -7.60 -0.14 -2.80
N LEU A 84 -6.68 0.64 -2.27
CA LEU A 84 -6.10 0.44 -0.95
C LEU A 84 -6.23 1.72 -0.11
N LYS A 85 -6.73 1.56 1.12
CA LYS A 85 -6.77 2.64 2.10
C LYS A 85 -6.01 2.27 3.37
N LEU A 86 -5.10 3.14 3.79
CA LEU A 86 -4.46 3.07 5.10
C LEU A 86 -5.13 4.07 6.03
N LYS A 87 -5.46 3.61 7.24
CA LYS A 87 -6.13 4.43 8.26
C LYS A 87 -5.83 3.94 9.68
N GLY A 88 -6.47 4.58 10.65
CA GLY A 88 -6.32 4.28 12.07
C GLY A 88 -5.43 5.32 12.76
N LYS A 89 -5.33 5.27 14.08
CA LYS A 89 -4.54 6.21 14.89
C LYS A 89 -3.29 5.54 15.49
N GLY A 90 -3.01 4.31 15.09
CA GLY A 90 -1.80 3.58 15.47
C GLY A 90 -0.63 3.85 14.53
N THR A 91 0.45 3.12 14.78
CA THR A 91 1.66 3.15 13.96
C THR A 91 1.69 1.97 13.01
N LEU A 92 2.03 2.22 11.76
CA LEU A 92 2.33 1.21 10.74
C LEU A 92 3.73 1.45 10.19
N ILE A 93 4.60 0.47 10.33
CA ILE A 93 5.95 0.47 9.75
C ILE A 93 5.96 -0.56 8.63
N VAL A 94 6.35 -0.14 7.44
CA VAL A 94 6.47 -1.00 6.27
C VAL A 94 7.91 -1.01 5.81
N ASN A 95 8.50 -2.19 5.68
CA ASN A 95 9.85 -2.38 5.20
C ASN A 95 9.80 -3.18 3.89
N GLY A 96 9.95 -2.49 2.77
CA GLY A 96 10.12 -3.05 1.43
C GLY A 96 11.60 -3.29 1.15
N ASN A 97 12.10 -4.44 1.58
CA ASN A 97 13.52 -4.76 1.48
C ASN A 97 13.88 -5.32 0.09
N THR A 98 12.90 -5.82 -0.66
CA THR A 98 13.10 -6.32 -2.04
C THR A 98 13.13 -5.15 -3.02
N GLU A 99 12.09 -4.36 -3.07
CA GLU A 99 11.90 -3.22 -3.99
C GLU A 99 11.09 -2.12 -3.29
N ASP A 100 9.77 -2.06 -3.55
CA ASP A 100 8.89 -1.00 -3.08
C ASP A 100 8.33 -1.29 -1.66
N GLY A 101 7.96 -0.24 -0.95
CA GLY A 101 7.29 -0.38 0.33
C GLY A 101 5.81 -0.74 0.16
N ILE A 102 5.03 0.18 -0.41
CA ILE A 102 3.58 0.04 -0.61
C ILE A 102 3.24 0.30 -2.07
N VAL A 103 2.62 -0.68 -2.71
CA VAL A 103 2.16 -0.60 -4.10
C VAL A 103 0.66 -0.82 -4.18
N CYS A 104 -0.03 0.10 -4.85
CA CYS A 104 -1.41 -0.04 -5.26
C CYS A 104 -1.52 0.17 -6.78
N LYS A 105 -2.15 -0.74 -7.49
CA LYS A 105 -2.30 -0.66 -8.96
C LYS A 105 -3.46 0.25 -9.37
N ASN A 106 -4.28 0.69 -8.41
CA ASN A 106 -5.35 1.65 -8.57
C ASN A 106 -5.14 2.87 -7.64
N ASP A 107 -6.17 3.29 -6.91
CA ASP A 107 -6.15 4.41 -5.96
C ASP A 107 -5.55 4.02 -4.60
N LEU A 108 -4.51 4.71 -4.18
CA LEU A 108 -3.94 4.60 -2.84
C LEU A 108 -4.33 5.79 -1.97
N LYS A 109 -4.97 5.51 -0.83
CA LYS A 109 -5.44 6.52 0.13
C LYS A 109 -4.77 6.32 1.49
N ILE A 110 -4.23 7.38 2.08
CA ILE A 110 -3.68 7.39 3.44
C ILE A 110 -4.41 8.48 4.21
N TRP A 111 -5.43 8.09 4.99
CA TRP A 111 -6.31 9.06 5.65
C TRP A 111 -5.78 9.56 6.99
N ASN A 112 -5.20 8.68 7.80
CA ASN A 112 -4.62 9.04 9.09
C ASN A 112 -3.68 7.94 9.60
N GLY A 113 -3.04 8.18 10.76
CA GLY A 113 -2.08 7.29 11.40
C GLY A 113 -0.64 7.75 11.27
N SER A 114 0.24 7.10 12.02
CA SER A 114 1.69 7.29 11.90
C SER A 114 2.26 6.21 10.98
N ILE A 115 2.51 6.56 9.73
CA ILE A 115 2.98 5.64 8.70
C ILE A 115 4.46 5.90 8.45
N THR A 116 5.28 4.87 8.58
CA THR A 116 6.70 4.91 8.21
C THR A 116 6.95 3.84 7.15
N VAL A 117 7.47 4.25 6.01
CA VAL A 117 7.83 3.34 4.92
C VAL A 117 9.34 3.42 4.68
N ASN A 118 9.99 2.28 4.75
CA ASN A 118 11.38 2.10 4.37
C ASN A 118 11.40 1.20 3.14
N ALA A 119 11.97 1.64 2.03
CA ALA A 119 11.96 0.89 0.78
C ALA A 119 13.35 0.84 0.14
N ALA A 120 13.62 -0.26 -0.55
CA ALA A 120 14.83 -0.40 -1.35
C ALA A 120 14.74 0.39 -2.67
N ASP A 121 13.52 0.56 -3.20
CA ASP A 121 13.22 1.36 -4.39
C ASP A 121 12.12 2.38 -4.07
N ASP A 122 10.93 2.35 -4.69
CA ASP A 122 9.87 3.33 -4.45
C ASP A 122 9.22 3.13 -3.05
N GLY A 123 9.02 4.23 -2.32
CA GLY A 123 8.40 4.15 -1.00
C GLY A 123 6.91 3.84 -1.07
N ILE A 124 6.14 4.72 -1.67
CA ILE A 124 4.69 4.66 -1.80
C ILE A 124 4.30 4.89 -3.26
N ARG A 125 3.67 3.90 -3.86
CA ARG A 125 3.24 3.98 -5.25
C ARG A 125 1.75 3.67 -5.41
N GLY A 126 0.99 4.63 -5.95
CA GLY A 126 -0.38 4.43 -6.43
C GLY A 126 -0.43 4.65 -7.93
N ASN A 127 -0.87 3.67 -8.71
CA ASN A 127 -0.86 3.82 -10.17
C ASN A 127 -1.82 4.93 -10.60
N ASP A 128 -3.08 4.86 -10.19
CA ASP A 128 -4.09 5.82 -10.59
C ASP A 128 -4.00 7.11 -9.77
N SER A 129 -3.85 7.01 -8.46
CA SER A 129 -3.56 8.15 -7.61
C SER A 129 -2.90 7.78 -6.28
N VAL A 130 -2.26 8.76 -5.65
CA VAL A 130 -1.90 8.75 -4.22
C VAL A 130 -2.56 9.94 -3.55
N ARG A 131 -3.39 9.68 -2.53
CA ARG A 131 -4.05 10.71 -1.74
C ARG A 131 -3.66 10.57 -0.27
N ILE A 132 -3.01 11.57 0.27
CA ILE A 132 -2.60 11.65 1.67
C ILE A 132 -3.41 12.74 2.35
N GLY A 133 -4.04 12.42 3.48
CA GLY A 133 -5.00 13.26 4.19
C GLY A 133 -6.41 13.15 3.61
N ASP A 134 -7.36 12.79 4.46
CA ASP A 134 -8.78 12.73 4.12
C ASP A 134 -9.28 14.14 3.70
N PRO A 135 -9.80 14.34 2.47
CA PRO A 135 -10.24 15.65 2.02
C PRO A 135 -11.39 16.24 2.84
N ASP A 136 -12.14 15.38 3.54
CA ASP A 136 -13.27 15.80 4.37
C ASP A 136 -12.85 16.05 5.84
N ALA A 137 -11.59 15.77 6.20
CA ALA A 137 -11.09 16.02 7.55
C ALA A 137 -10.84 17.51 7.79
N THR A 138 -11.10 17.94 9.02
CA THR A 138 -10.78 19.29 9.52
C THR A 138 -9.58 19.30 10.47
N ASP A 139 -9.05 18.14 10.80
CA ASP A 139 -7.92 17.94 11.70
C ASP A 139 -7.02 16.79 11.20
N TYR A 140 -5.77 17.09 10.97
CA TYR A 140 -4.73 16.16 10.52
C TYR A 140 -3.69 15.84 11.60
N SER A 141 -3.94 16.20 12.86
CA SER A 141 -2.98 15.99 13.97
C SER A 141 -2.59 14.53 14.20
N THR A 142 -3.39 13.59 13.69
CA THR A 142 -3.11 12.14 13.77
C THR A 142 -2.48 11.59 12.48
N LEU A 143 -2.21 12.43 11.49
CA LEU A 143 -1.57 12.02 10.24
C LEU A 143 -0.10 12.36 10.25
N SER A 144 0.74 11.36 10.08
CA SER A 144 2.18 11.52 9.86
C SER A 144 2.65 10.47 8.87
N VAL A 145 3.29 10.89 7.81
CA VAL A 145 3.85 9.98 6.79
C VAL A 145 5.33 10.26 6.63
N THR A 146 6.15 9.27 6.93
CA THR A 146 7.61 9.31 6.75
C THR A 146 7.98 8.26 5.70
N VAL A 147 8.72 8.67 4.69
CA VAL A 147 9.18 7.77 3.63
C VAL A 147 10.70 7.87 3.54
N ASN A 148 11.35 6.72 3.65
CA ASN A 148 12.78 6.55 3.49
C ASN A 148 13.02 5.61 2.32
N THR A 149 13.60 6.11 1.23
CA THR A 149 14.01 5.31 0.09
C THR A 149 15.51 5.17 0.06
N ASN A 150 15.98 4.03 -0.41
CA ASN A 150 17.40 3.85 -0.62
C ASN A 150 17.77 4.53 -1.94
N ASN A 151 18.64 5.55 -1.89
CA ASN A 151 19.19 6.21 -3.06
C ASN A 151 20.22 5.30 -3.79
N GLY A 152 19.84 4.03 -3.96
CA GLY A 152 20.61 3.06 -4.73
C GLY A 152 20.69 3.44 -6.22
N SER A 153 21.29 2.59 -7.02
CA SER A 153 21.49 2.80 -8.46
C SER A 153 20.19 2.92 -9.28
N THR A 154 19.04 2.66 -8.69
CA THR A 154 17.71 2.64 -9.34
C THR A 154 16.92 3.93 -9.13
N GLY A 155 17.28 4.77 -8.13
CA GLY A 155 16.68 6.08 -7.93
C GLY A 155 15.24 6.05 -7.46
N GLY A 156 14.94 5.29 -6.39
CA GLY A 156 13.60 5.15 -5.83
C GLY A 156 12.92 6.48 -5.48
N ASP A 157 11.66 6.61 -5.89
CA ASP A 157 10.82 7.77 -5.57
C ASP A 157 10.21 7.63 -4.17
N GLY A 158 10.18 8.71 -3.39
CA GLY A 158 9.50 8.69 -2.08
C GLY A 158 8.02 8.38 -2.23
N ILE A 159 7.33 9.14 -3.09
CA ILE A 159 5.91 8.97 -3.41
C ILE A 159 5.73 9.12 -4.92
N LYS A 160 5.03 8.15 -5.53
CA LYS A 160 4.90 8.06 -6.99
C LYS A 160 3.47 7.77 -7.41
N SER A 161 3.04 8.42 -8.50
CA SER A 161 1.85 8.03 -9.26
C SER A 161 2.22 8.08 -10.75
N ASN A 162 1.92 7.05 -11.51
CA ASN A 162 2.49 6.86 -12.84
C ASN A 162 1.50 6.45 -13.93
N SER A 163 0.19 6.56 -13.70
CA SER A 163 -0.79 6.39 -14.78
C SER A 163 -0.69 7.53 -15.78
N THR A 164 -0.81 7.20 -17.06
CA THR A 164 -0.92 8.16 -18.16
C THR A 164 -2.34 8.31 -18.68
N GLU A 165 -3.31 7.65 -18.04
CA GLU A 165 -4.72 7.76 -18.39
C GLU A 165 -5.28 9.12 -17.97
N THR A 166 -6.33 9.58 -18.66
CA THR A 166 -7.00 10.83 -18.33
C THR A 166 -7.56 10.78 -16.90
N ASP A 167 -7.40 11.89 -16.16
CA ASP A 167 -7.84 12.05 -14.76
C ASP A 167 -7.17 11.09 -13.74
N LYS A 168 -6.07 10.44 -14.13
CA LYS A 168 -5.24 9.61 -13.26
C LYS A 168 -3.80 10.13 -13.20
N GLY A 169 -2.94 9.45 -12.49
CA GLY A 169 -1.51 9.79 -12.39
C GLY A 169 -1.23 11.02 -11.52
N TYR A 170 -2.00 11.27 -10.46
CA TYR A 170 -1.84 12.44 -9.61
C TYR A 170 -1.56 12.10 -8.15
N ILE A 171 -0.96 13.06 -7.45
CA ILE A 171 -0.71 13.01 -6.01
C ILE A 171 -1.38 14.20 -5.36
N THR A 172 -2.19 13.96 -4.33
CA THR A 172 -2.79 15.01 -3.49
C THR A 172 -2.37 14.81 -2.04
N ILE A 173 -1.93 15.89 -1.39
CA ILE A 173 -1.54 15.89 0.02
C ILE A 173 -2.30 17.00 0.74
N ASN A 174 -3.10 16.61 1.72
CA ASN A 174 -3.81 17.49 2.64
C ASN A 174 -3.21 17.33 4.05
N GLY A 175 -2.96 18.45 4.75
CA GLY A 175 -2.34 18.42 6.06
C GLY A 175 -2.20 19.80 6.69
#